data_7c20a038dece48b3578a044fa7ff327a
#
_entry.id   7c20a038dece48b3578a044fa7ff327a
#
_cell.length_a   1.000
_cell.length_b   1.000
_cell.length_c   1.000
_cell.angle_alpha   90.00
_cell.angle_beta   90.00
_cell.angle_gamma   90.00
#
_symmetry.space_group_name_H-M   'P 1'
#
loop_
_entity.id
_entity.type
_entity.pdbx_description
1 polymer ?
#
loop_
_entity_poly.entity_id
_entity_poly.type
_entity_poly.pdbx_seq_one_letter_code
_entity_poly.pdbx_strand_id
1 'polypeptide(L)'
;MPRRHKITFAVSAVKDLEDIRQWYADQHVPDMGERLLREVVDHVERLVDFPQSGRIVPEFGVTQLREIIHPLFRIVYRLDNDRVRVLRVWRSERQLKMP
;
A
#
# COMPACT_ATOMS: atom_id res chain seq x y z
N MET A 1 -5.73 10.86 -24.09
CA MET A 1 -6.32 10.44 -22.79
C MET A 1 -5.40 9.48 -22.09
N PRO A 2 -5.06 9.75 -20.85
CA PRO A 2 -4.26 8.78 -20.12
C PRO A 2 -5.05 7.49 -19.92
N ARG A 3 -4.35 6.38 -19.99
CA ARG A 3 -4.95 5.08 -19.77
C ARG A 3 -5.21 4.89 -18.28
N ARG A 4 -6.41 4.50 -17.92
CA ARG A 4 -6.74 4.19 -16.54
C ARG A 4 -6.43 2.73 -16.25
N HIS A 5 -5.74 2.49 -15.16
CA HIS A 5 -5.33 1.15 -14.76
C HIS A 5 -6.34 0.53 -13.82
N LYS A 6 -6.55 -0.77 -13.94
CA LYS A 6 -7.36 -1.53 -13.00
C LYS A 6 -6.56 -1.79 -11.75
N ILE A 7 -7.21 -1.63 -10.60
CA ILE A 7 -6.59 -1.91 -9.30
C ILE A 7 -7.10 -3.26 -8.81
N THR A 8 -6.18 -4.12 -8.42
CA THR A 8 -6.50 -5.37 -7.74
C THR A 8 -5.64 -5.49 -6.49
N PHE A 9 -6.09 -6.31 -5.54
CA PHE A 9 -5.36 -6.56 -4.29
C PHE A 9 -5.04 -8.03 -4.19
N ALA A 10 -3.77 -8.35 -3.95
CA ALA A 10 -3.36 -9.71 -3.64
C ALA A 10 -3.96 -10.13 -2.30
N VAL A 11 -4.13 -11.42 -2.12
CA VAL A 11 -4.63 -11.96 -0.85
C VAL A 11 -3.75 -11.49 0.32
N SER A 12 -2.44 -11.45 0.12
CA SER A 12 -1.50 -10.97 1.14
C SER A 12 -1.76 -9.50 1.52
N ALA A 13 -2.12 -8.66 0.55
CA ALA A 13 -2.43 -7.26 0.82
C ALA A 13 -3.74 -7.12 1.61
N VAL A 14 -4.75 -7.91 1.23
CA VAL A 14 -6.02 -7.91 1.97
C VAL A 14 -5.79 -8.32 3.42
N LYS A 15 -4.99 -9.35 3.62
CA LYS A 15 -4.64 -9.80 4.96
C LYS A 15 -3.89 -8.71 5.73
N ASP A 16 -2.96 -8.02 5.07
CA ASP A 16 -2.25 -6.92 5.70
C ASP A 16 -3.20 -5.82 6.19
N LEU A 17 -4.23 -5.50 5.40
CA LEU A 17 -5.22 -4.49 5.79
C LEU A 17 -6.03 -4.95 7.00
N GLU A 18 -6.41 -6.22 7.04
CA GLU A 18 -7.11 -6.78 8.18
C GLU A 18 -6.23 -6.75 9.43
N ASP A 19 -4.95 -7.09 9.29
CA ASP A 19 -3.99 -7.08 10.39
C ASP A 19 -3.80 -5.66 10.94
N ILE A 20 -3.75 -4.66 10.07
CA ILE A 20 -3.66 -3.25 10.48
C ILE A 20 -4.88 -2.87 11.30
N ARG A 21 -6.07 -3.20 10.81
CA ARG A 21 -7.31 -2.90 11.52
C ARG A 21 -7.31 -3.54 12.90
N GLN A 22 -6.93 -4.81 12.97
CA GLN A 22 -6.92 -5.56 14.23
C GLN A 22 -5.89 -4.98 15.20
N TRP A 23 -4.72 -4.59 14.68
CA TRP A 23 -3.68 -4.03 15.54
C TRP A 23 -4.17 -2.77 16.28
N TYR A 24 -4.82 -1.86 15.54
CA TYR A 24 -5.34 -0.64 16.15
C TYR A 24 -6.49 -0.91 17.10
N ALA A 25 -7.33 -1.91 16.79
CA ALA A 25 -8.39 -2.32 17.71
C ALA A 25 -7.80 -2.84 19.01
N ASP A 26 -6.73 -3.64 18.93
CA ASP A 26 -6.05 -4.18 20.10
C ASP A 26 -5.39 -3.08 20.94
N GLN A 27 -5.01 -1.98 20.31
CA GLN A 27 -4.45 -0.82 21.00
C GLN A 27 -5.55 0.11 21.54
N HIS A 28 -6.80 -0.29 21.43
CA HIS A 28 -7.98 0.48 21.89
C HIS A 28 -8.17 1.81 21.15
N VAL A 29 -7.69 1.88 19.91
CA VAL A 29 -7.87 3.06 19.04
C VAL A 29 -8.36 2.65 17.66
N PRO A 30 -9.51 1.96 17.56
CA PRO A 30 -10.00 1.45 16.28
C PRO A 30 -10.26 2.54 15.25
N ASP A 31 -10.63 3.75 15.67
CA ASP A 31 -10.87 4.86 14.74
C ASP A 31 -9.62 5.26 14.01
N MET A 32 -8.46 5.16 14.65
CA MET A 32 -7.18 5.43 13.99
C MET A 32 -6.91 4.42 12.89
N GLY A 33 -7.24 3.16 13.16
CA GLY A 33 -7.10 2.11 12.16
C GLY A 33 -7.96 2.37 10.93
N GLU A 34 -9.23 2.74 11.15
CA GLU A 34 -10.13 3.05 10.04
C GLU A 34 -9.64 4.24 9.23
N ARG A 35 -9.13 5.25 9.91
CA ARG A 35 -8.56 6.43 9.24
C ARG A 35 -7.35 6.05 8.38
N LEU A 36 -6.46 5.23 8.94
CA LEU A 36 -5.29 4.77 8.21
C LEU A 36 -5.68 3.98 6.97
N LEU A 37 -6.66 3.10 7.10
CA LEU A 37 -7.13 2.31 5.96
C LEU A 37 -7.72 3.19 4.87
N ARG A 38 -8.45 4.25 5.23
CA ARG A 38 -8.97 5.20 4.23
C ARG A 38 -7.83 5.90 3.50
N GLU A 39 -6.76 6.28 4.22
CA GLU A 39 -5.61 6.91 3.59
C GLU A 39 -4.90 5.95 2.63
N VAL A 40 -4.80 4.68 3.00
CA VAL A 40 -4.23 3.66 2.11
C VAL A 40 -5.05 3.58 0.83
N VAL A 41 -6.38 3.49 0.95
CA VAL A 41 -7.25 3.41 -0.21
C VAL A 41 -7.12 4.65 -1.09
N ASP A 42 -7.05 5.84 -0.48
CA ASP A 42 -6.87 7.08 -1.25
C ASP A 42 -5.59 7.07 -2.07
N HIS A 43 -4.49 6.60 -1.48
CA HIS A 43 -3.22 6.49 -2.20
C HIS A 43 -3.30 5.46 -3.32
N VAL A 44 -3.94 4.33 -3.06
CA VAL A 44 -4.09 3.28 -4.08
C VAL A 44 -4.95 3.79 -5.24
N GLU A 45 -6.02 4.52 -4.94
CA GLU A 45 -6.90 5.05 -6.00
C GLU A 45 -6.16 5.99 -6.95
N ARG A 46 -5.19 6.74 -6.45
CA ARG A 46 -4.38 7.61 -7.32
C ARG A 46 -3.59 6.83 -8.35
N LEU A 47 -3.31 5.56 -8.09
CA LEU A 47 -2.57 4.72 -9.03
C LEU A 47 -3.39 4.40 -10.28
N VAL A 48 -4.71 4.61 -10.26
CA VAL A 48 -5.54 4.44 -11.44
C VAL A 48 -5.06 5.36 -12.57
N ASP A 49 -4.74 6.61 -12.22
CA ASP A 49 -4.30 7.62 -13.18
C ASP A 49 -2.80 7.84 -13.20
N PHE A 50 -2.12 7.57 -12.07
CA PHE A 50 -0.69 7.82 -11.92
C PHE A 50 0.03 6.56 -11.41
N PRO A 51 0.03 5.47 -12.22
CA PRO A 51 0.57 4.19 -11.74
C PRO A 51 2.07 4.21 -11.47
N GLN A 52 2.80 5.16 -12.06
CA GLN A 52 4.24 5.26 -11.87
C GLN A 52 4.63 6.24 -10.77
N SER A 53 3.65 6.70 -9.96
CA SER A 53 3.93 7.67 -8.90
C SER A 53 4.74 7.08 -7.74
N GLY A 54 4.68 5.76 -7.53
CA GLY A 54 5.53 5.10 -6.54
C GLY A 54 6.95 4.93 -7.07
N ARG A 55 7.92 4.85 -6.15
CA ARG A 55 9.31 4.64 -6.55
C ARG A 55 9.57 3.17 -6.83
N ILE A 56 10.58 2.90 -7.63
CA ILE A 56 11.03 1.53 -7.87
C ILE A 56 11.60 1.00 -6.56
N VAL A 57 11.21 -0.23 -6.17
CA VAL A 57 11.72 -0.86 -4.94
C VAL A 57 13.22 -1.12 -5.14
N PRO A 58 14.09 -0.49 -4.31
CA PRO A 58 15.54 -0.54 -4.56
C PRO A 58 16.11 -1.95 -4.52
N GLU A 59 15.59 -2.81 -3.65
CA GLU A 59 16.09 -4.17 -3.47
C GLU A 59 15.97 -5.01 -4.74
N PHE A 60 14.99 -4.70 -5.60
CA PHE A 60 14.72 -5.48 -6.80
C PHE A 60 15.15 -4.79 -8.07
N GLY A 61 15.11 -3.46 -8.10
CA GLY A 61 15.57 -2.68 -9.25
C GLY A 61 14.79 -2.90 -10.54
N VAL A 62 13.58 -3.46 -10.48
CA VAL A 62 12.75 -3.68 -11.65
C VAL A 62 11.64 -2.65 -11.71
N THR A 63 11.36 -2.12 -12.91
CA THR A 63 10.43 -1.02 -13.09
C THR A 63 8.99 -1.38 -12.74
N GLN A 64 8.65 -2.66 -12.80
CA GLN A 64 7.30 -3.14 -12.52
C GLN A 64 6.98 -3.23 -11.04
N LEU A 65 7.98 -3.21 -10.17
CA LEU A 65 7.76 -3.35 -8.73
C LEU A 65 8.04 -2.02 -8.06
N ARG A 66 6.99 -1.42 -7.51
CA ARG A 66 7.04 -0.07 -6.96
C ARG A 66 6.47 -0.01 -5.57
N GLU A 67 6.77 1.07 -4.87
CA GLU A 67 6.28 1.28 -3.51
C GLU A 67 5.92 2.74 -3.28
N ILE A 68 4.92 2.93 -2.41
CA ILE A 68 4.55 4.24 -1.89
C ILE A 68 4.98 4.25 -0.43
N ILE A 69 5.82 5.21 -0.07
CA ILE A 69 6.29 5.38 1.31
C ILE A 69 5.50 6.52 1.93
N HIS A 70 4.81 6.22 3.00
CA HIS A 70 4.05 7.19 3.78
C HIS A 70 4.57 7.14 5.22
N PRO A 71 4.47 8.22 6.01
CA PRO A 71 4.93 8.17 7.39
C PRO A 71 4.30 7.06 8.22
N LEU A 72 3.05 6.68 7.91
CA LEU A 72 2.31 5.69 8.70
C LEU A 72 2.23 4.32 8.05
N PHE A 73 2.51 4.21 6.74
CA PHE A 73 2.40 2.92 6.05
C PHE A 73 3.28 2.89 4.80
N ARG A 74 3.46 1.69 4.27
CA ARG A 74 4.20 1.44 3.04
C ARG A 74 3.35 0.51 2.19
N ILE A 75 3.15 0.89 0.91
CA ILE A 75 2.37 0.10 -0.03
C ILE A 75 3.31 -0.38 -1.12
N VAL A 76 3.37 -1.71 -1.32
CA VAL A 76 4.16 -2.32 -2.40
C VAL A 76 3.19 -2.82 -3.45
N TYR A 77 3.41 -2.44 -4.71
CA TYR A 77 2.53 -2.84 -5.80
C TYR A 77 3.31 -3.21 -7.04
N ARG A 78 2.66 -4.02 -7.88
CA ARG A 78 3.20 -4.40 -9.17
C ARG A 78 2.45 -3.68 -10.27
N LEU A 79 3.19 -3.11 -11.22
CA LEU A 79 2.65 -2.38 -12.35
C LEU A 79 2.78 -3.21 -13.61
N ASP A 80 1.64 -3.62 -14.17
CA ASP A 80 1.57 -4.25 -15.49
C ASP A 80 1.00 -3.22 -16.49
N ASN A 81 0.82 -3.61 -17.74
CA ASN A 81 0.43 -2.67 -18.80
C ASN A 81 -0.86 -1.91 -18.50
N ASP A 82 -1.86 -2.59 -17.97
CA ASP A 82 -3.18 -1.99 -17.72
C ASP A 82 -3.68 -2.26 -16.30
N ARG A 83 -2.81 -2.75 -15.41
CA ARG A 83 -3.23 -3.23 -14.11
C ARG A 83 -2.21 -2.88 -13.05
N VAL A 84 -2.71 -2.45 -11.91
CA VAL A 84 -1.92 -2.26 -10.71
C VAL A 84 -2.39 -3.31 -9.70
N ARG A 85 -1.47 -4.12 -9.22
CA ARG A 85 -1.77 -5.13 -8.21
C ARG A 85 -1.07 -4.77 -6.92
N VAL A 86 -1.84 -4.46 -5.90
CA VAL A 86 -1.28 -4.18 -4.57
C VAL A 86 -0.89 -5.50 -3.93
N LEU A 87 0.40 -5.63 -3.60
CA LEU A 87 0.97 -6.89 -3.08
C LEU A 87 1.05 -6.91 -1.57
N ARG A 88 1.48 -5.80 -0.96
CA ARG A 88 1.63 -5.72 0.49
C ARG A 88 1.30 -4.31 0.98
N VAL A 89 0.80 -4.25 2.20
CA VAL A 89 0.61 -2.99 2.91
C VAL A 89 1.11 -3.18 4.33
N TRP A 90 2.11 -2.39 4.73
CA TRP A 90 2.73 -2.51 6.04
C TRP A 90 2.64 -1.19 6.81
N ARG A 91 2.53 -1.29 8.13
CA ARG A 91 2.69 -0.11 8.99
C ARG A 91 4.16 0.29 9.02
N SER A 92 4.41 1.57 8.77
CA SER A 92 5.79 2.07 8.74
C SER A 92 6.51 1.91 10.07
N GLU A 93 5.80 2.02 11.18
CA GLU A 93 6.37 1.90 12.52
C GLU A 93 7.09 0.57 12.74
N ARG A 94 6.62 -0.49 12.07
CA ARG A 94 7.27 -1.80 12.21
C ARG A 94 8.70 -1.79 11.72
N GLN A 95 8.98 -0.93 10.74
CA GLN A 95 10.32 -0.83 10.15
C GLN A 95 11.22 0.13 10.91
N LEU A 96 10.60 1.01 11.69
CA LEU A 96 11.35 1.98 12.49
C LEU A 96 11.74 1.43 13.85
N LYS A 97 11.32 0.21 14.15
CA LYS A 97 11.60 -0.39 15.44
C LYS A 97 13.08 -0.71 15.55
N MET A 98 13.71 -0.13 16.54
CA MET A 98 15.11 -0.36 16.80
C MET A 98 15.28 -1.54 17.75
N PRO A 99 16.31 -2.36 17.55
CA PRO A 99 16.62 -3.45 18.47
C PRO A 99 17.00 -2.94 19.84
#